data_422b7791b41725806ca3d058480f7817
#
_entry.id   422b7791b41725806ca3d058480f7817
#
_cell.length_a   1.000
_cell.length_b   1.000
_cell.length_c   1.000
_cell.angle_alpha   90.00
_cell.angle_beta   90.00
_cell.angle_gamma   90.00
#
_symmetry.space_group_name_H-M   'P 1'
#
loop_
_entity.id
_entity.type
_entity.pdbx_description
1 polymer ?
#
loop_
_entity_poly.entity_id
_entity_poly.type
_entity_poly.pdbx_seq_one_letter_code
_entity_poly.pdbx_strand_id
1 'polypeptide(L)'
;AEVSGGTYGWSVDEDKETENLINSIKNGEVAEREPAYNQKAASHSAQDWGSTYIEVDIAAQHMWYIVDGSVAMESDVVTGLPADGRDTPTGVYSILYTERDSTLKGETDPATGKPSYETPVAFWMPFTWQGHGFHDATWQSSFGGDRYLTNGSHGCVNMPYDKAEQLFGMISAGTPVVIHN
;
A
#
# COMPACT_ATOMS: atom_id res chain seq x y z
N ALA A 1 15.83 -7.04 -1.00
CA ALA A 1 15.45 -6.83 -2.41
C ALA A 1 15.65 -5.36 -2.78
N GLU A 2 16.04 -5.04 -4.02
CA GLU A 2 15.92 -3.67 -4.54
C GLU A 2 14.47 -3.48 -4.99
N VAL A 3 13.81 -2.49 -4.40
CA VAL A 3 12.43 -2.12 -4.74
C VAL A 3 12.46 -0.73 -5.37
N SER A 4 11.81 -0.57 -6.49
CA SER A 4 11.68 0.72 -7.19
C SER A 4 10.22 0.99 -7.55
N GLY A 5 9.86 2.26 -7.63
CA GLY A 5 8.48 2.66 -7.91
C GLY A 5 7.62 2.81 -6.66
N GLY A 6 6.32 3.00 -6.87
CA GLY A 6 5.38 3.32 -5.80
C GLY A 6 5.19 4.82 -5.59
N THR A 7 4.50 5.18 -4.51
CA THR A 7 4.14 6.58 -4.18
C THR A 7 4.68 7.01 -2.82
N TYR A 8 5.42 6.14 -2.13
CA TYR A 8 6.06 6.45 -0.86
C TYR A 8 7.35 7.25 -1.08
N GLY A 9 7.73 8.04 -0.10
CA GLY A 9 8.99 8.78 -0.12
C GLY A 9 8.82 10.25 0.24
N TRP A 10 9.89 11.03 0.06
CA TRP A 10 9.92 12.45 0.31
C TRP A 10 9.39 13.23 -0.91
N SER A 11 8.46 14.17 -0.67
CA SER A 11 7.96 15.08 -1.69
C SER A 11 7.91 16.50 -1.14
N VAL A 12 8.64 17.42 -1.80
CA VAL A 12 8.68 18.83 -1.43
C VAL A 12 7.44 19.54 -1.96
N ASP A 13 6.83 20.39 -1.13
CA ASP A 13 5.83 21.38 -1.54
C ASP A 13 6.57 22.56 -2.19
N GLU A 14 6.73 22.48 -3.52
CA GLU A 14 7.50 23.46 -4.29
C GLU A 14 6.91 24.87 -4.19
N ASP A 15 5.58 25.01 -4.21
CA ASP A 15 4.90 26.29 -4.11
C ASP A 15 5.15 26.93 -2.75
N LYS A 16 4.95 26.18 -1.68
CA LYS A 16 5.16 26.64 -0.32
C LYS A 16 6.62 26.94 -0.04
N GLU A 17 7.53 26.11 -0.55
CA GLU A 17 8.97 26.32 -0.39
C GLU A 17 9.43 27.56 -1.14
N THR A 18 8.92 27.78 -2.34
CA THR A 18 9.19 28.99 -3.12
C THR A 18 8.73 30.26 -2.38
N GLU A 19 7.52 30.25 -1.82
CA GLU A 19 7.00 31.34 -1.00
C GLU A 19 7.92 31.63 0.22
N ASN A 20 8.31 30.59 0.92
CA ASN A 20 9.19 30.68 2.08
C ASN A 20 10.57 31.29 1.71
N LEU A 21 11.17 30.84 0.62
CA LEU A 21 12.45 31.35 0.13
C LEU A 21 12.37 32.83 -0.26
N ILE A 22 11.32 33.22 -1.00
CA ILE A 22 11.07 34.62 -1.37
C ILE A 22 10.94 35.50 -0.13
N ASN A 23 10.23 35.06 0.90
CA ASN A 23 10.05 35.79 2.13
C ASN A 23 11.37 35.95 2.90
N SER A 24 12.17 34.87 3.02
CA SER A 24 13.49 34.94 3.66
C SER A 24 14.42 35.93 2.94
N ILE A 25 14.44 35.93 1.60
CA ILE A 25 15.24 36.87 0.80
C ILE A 25 14.78 38.32 1.05
N LYS A 26 13.47 38.59 1.01
CA LYS A 26 12.91 39.92 1.23
C LYS A 26 13.21 40.48 2.63
N ASN A 27 13.24 39.61 3.62
CA ASN A 27 13.50 39.98 5.02
C ASN A 27 14.99 40.00 5.37
N GLY A 28 15.88 39.55 4.45
CA GLY A 28 17.32 39.44 4.73
C GLY A 28 17.63 38.34 5.76
N GLU A 29 16.79 37.33 5.86
CA GLU A 29 16.94 36.23 6.82
C GLU A 29 17.94 35.20 6.31
N VAL A 30 18.87 34.79 7.17
CA VAL A 30 19.69 33.60 6.99
C VAL A 30 19.03 32.48 7.79
N ALA A 31 18.38 31.57 7.10
CA ALA A 31 17.65 30.47 7.74
C ALA A 31 18.24 29.10 7.32
N GLU A 32 18.52 28.26 8.31
CA GLU A 32 18.74 26.83 8.14
C GLU A 32 17.49 26.11 8.65
N ARG A 33 16.75 25.46 7.75
CA ARG A 33 15.49 24.82 8.09
C ARG A 33 15.18 23.67 7.13
N GLU A 34 14.31 22.77 7.54
CA GLU A 34 13.74 21.78 6.62
C GLU A 34 12.84 22.48 5.58
N PRO A 35 12.83 21.99 4.32
CA PRO A 35 11.86 22.42 3.32
C PRO A 35 10.41 22.15 3.77
N ALA A 36 9.46 22.82 3.13
CA ALA A 36 8.07 22.44 3.21
C ALA A 36 7.85 21.13 2.42
N TYR A 37 7.18 20.15 3.02
CA TYR A 37 6.92 18.86 2.39
C TYR A 37 5.43 18.63 2.19
N ASN A 38 5.05 18.08 1.04
CA ASN A 38 3.74 17.45 0.80
C ASN A 38 3.68 16.08 1.47
N GLN A 39 4.81 15.35 1.45
CA GLN A 39 4.92 14.02 2.03
C GLN A 39 6.29 13.82 2.65
N LYS A 40 6.32 13.16 3.81
CA LYS A 40 7.54 12.78 4.51
C LYS A 40 7.63 11.24 4.57
N ALA A 41 8.85 10.73 4.39
CA ALA A 41 9.19 9.33 4.66
C ALA A 41 9.67 9.16 6.11
N ALA A 42 9.81 7.91 6.55
CA ALA A 42 10.24 7.59 7.92
C ALA A 42 11.71 7.95 8.18
N SER A 43 12.55 7.99 7.15
CA SER A 43 13.96 8.33 7.29
C SER A 43 14.54 8.93 6.01
N HIS A 44 15.77 9.48 6.09
CA HIS A 44 16.57 9.90 4.92
C HIS A 44 17.61 8.82 4.50
N SER A 45 17.48 7.58 4.98
CA SER A 45 18.34 6.48 4.57
C SER A 45 17.96 5.94 3.19
N ALA A 46 18.78 5.07 2.61
CA ALA A 46 18.46 4.39 1.36
C ALA A 46 17.18 3.53 1.47
N GLN A 47 16.84 3.10 2.68
CA GLN A 47 15.59 2.44 3.04
C GLN A 47 14.75 3.46 3.81
N ASP A 48 14.07 4.35 3.07
CA ASP A 48 13.39 5.50 3.65
C ASP A 48 12.08 5.16 4.36
N TRP A 49 11.52 3.96 4.18
CA TRP A 49 10.33 3.45 4.88
C TRP A 49 10.58 2.98 6.32
N GLY A 50 11.86 2.99 6.77
CA GLY A 50 12.22 2.71 8.16
C GLY A 50 12.16 1.22 8.54
N SER A 51 11.94 0.95 9.86
CA SER A 51 11.97 -0.39 10.44
C SER A 51 10.58 -0.98 10.75
N THR A 52 9.51 -0.22 10.49
CA THR A 52 8.12 -0.67 10.70
C THR A 52 7.36 -0.54 9.40
N TYR A 53 7.02 -1.66 8.77
CA TYR A 53 6.39 -1.69 7.44
C TYR A 53 5.76 -3.05 7.15
N ILE A 54 4.88 -3.09 6.15
CA ILE A 54 4.37 -4.33 5.57
C ILE A 54 5.26 -4.70 4.38
N GLU A 55 5.71 -5.95 4.29
CA GLU A 55 6.43 -6.50 3.15
C GLU A 55 5.56 -7.57 2.47
N VAL A 56 5.49 -7.52 1.14
CA VAL A 56 4.82 -8.53 0.32
C VAL A 56 5.80 -9.04 -0.72
N ASP A 57 6.12 -10.32 -0.65
CA ASP A 57 6.86 -11.06 -1.68
C ASP A 57 5.86 -11.77 -2.59
N ILE A 58 5.72 -11.27 -3.82
CA ILE A 58 4.79 -11.82 -4.82
C ILE A 58 5.24 -13.21 -5.25
N ALA A 59 6.54 -13.46 -5.39
CA ALA A 59 7.06 -14.76 -5.79
C ALA A 59 6.82 -15.82 -4.71
N ALA A 60 6.97 -15.45 -3.44
CA ALA A 60 6.68 -16.32 -2.31
C ALA A 60 5.18 -16.44 -1.99
N GLN A 61 4.34 -15.52 -2.49
CA GLN A 61 2.93 -15.37 -2.10
C GLN A 61 2.77 -15.28 -0.58
N HIS A 62 3.62 -14.48 0.03
CA HIS A 62 3.69 -14.32 1.47
C HIS A 62 3.86 -12.85 1.84
N MET A 63 3.34 -12.47 3.00
CA MET A 63 3.51 -11.13 3.55
C MET A 63 3.98 -11.19 5.01
N TRP A 64 4.73 -10.18 5.40
CA TRP A 64 5.15 -9.93 6.77
C TRP A 64 4.75 -8.52 7.19
N TYR A 65 4.27 -8.36 8.41
CA TYR A 65 4.26 -7.06 9.08
C TYR A 65 5.41 -6.99 10.07
N ILE A 66 6.31 -6.08 9.81
CA ILE A 66 7.56 -5.88 10.55
C ILE A 66 7.37 -4.66 11.45
N VAL A 67 7.72 -4.79 12.72
CA VAL A 67 7.69 -3.72 13.71
C VAL A 67 9.07 -3.64 14.35
N ASP A 68 9.70 -2.47 14.26
CA ASP A 68 11.04 -2.20 14.78
C ASP A 68 12.08 -3.27 14.35
N GLY A 69 11.99 -3.69 13.08
CA GLY A 69 12.87 -4.68 12.47
C GLY A 69 12.60 -6.14 12.84
N SER A 70 11.50 -6.42 13.54
CA SER A 70 11.10 -7.78 13.94
C SER A 70 9.74 -8.15 13.34
N VAL A 71 9.59 -9.40 12.90
CA VAL A 71 8.30 -9.89 12.37
C VAL A 71 7.28 -9.94 13.51
N ALA A 72 6.23 -9.13 13.40
CA ALA A 72 5.12 -9.08 14.35
C ALA A 72 3.96 -9.97 13.93
N MET A 73 3.73 -10.13 12.62
CA MET A 73 2.82 -11.11 12.04
C MET A 73 3.25 -11.50 10.63
N GLU A 74 2.76 -12.63 10.17
CA GLU A 74 2.96 -13.11 8.80
C GLU A 74 1.73 -13.87 8.30
N SER A 75 1.59 -13.95 6.98
CA SER A 75 0.48 -14.66 6.33
C SER A 75 0.84 -15.07 4.92
N ASP A 76 0.42 -16.26 4.51
CA ASP A 76 0.26 -16.55 3.10
C ASP A 76 -0.86 -15.69 2.52
N VAL A 77 -0.68 -15.26 1.26
CA VAL A 77 -1.60 -14.37 0.55
C VAL A 77 -1.92 -14.88 -0.85
N VAL A 78 -2.86 -14.23 -1.52
CA VAL A 78 -3.08 -14.40 -2.96
C VAL A 78 -3.08 -13.02 -3.60
N THR A 79 -2.06 -12.74 -4.42
CA THR A 79 -1.91 -11.47 -5.13
C THR A 79 -2.68 -11.45 -6.45
N GLY A 80 -2.47 -10.41 -7.25
CA GLY A 80 -3.10 -10.24 -8.56
C GLY A 80 -2.81 -11.36 -9.53
N LEU A 81 -3.71 -11.57 -10.52
CA LEU A 81 -3.62 -12.58 -11.56
C LEU A 81 -2.78 -12.08 -12.76
N PRO A 82 -1.53 -12.54 -12.94
CA PRO A 82 -0.65 -12.04 -14.01
C PRO A 82 -1.18 -12.35 -15.41
N ALA A 83 -1.81 -13.50 -15.59
CA ALA A 83 -2.31 -13.95 -16.90
C ALA A 83 -3.32 -12.99 -17.54
N ASP A 84 -4.02 -12.19 -16.70
CA ASP A 84 -5.02 -11.20 -17.14
C ASP A 84 -4.46 -9.77 -17.10
N GLY A 85 -3.15 -9.59 -16.81
CA GLY A 85 -2.55 -8.26 -16.61
C GLY A 85 -3.06 -7.55 -15.37
N ARG A 86 -3.46 -8.31 -14.36
CA ARG A 86 -3.99 -7.82 -13.08
C ARG A 86 -2.97 -7.98 -11.96
N ASP A 87 -1.72 -7.70 -12.27
CA ASP A 87 -0.63 -7.83 -11.31
C ASP A 87 -0.84 -6.90 -10.11
N THR A 88 -0.42 -7.36 -8.93
CA THR A 88 -0.24 -6.46 -7.80
C THR A 88 0.95 -5.55 -8.10
N PRO A 89 0.79 -4.21 -8.06
CA PRO A 89 1.86 -3.30 -8.44
C PRO A 89 3.02 -3.38 -7.44
N THR A 90 4.24 -3.60 -7.95
CA THR A 90 5.47 -3.54 -7.15
C THR A 90 5.86 -2.10 -6.85
N GLY A 91 6.56 -1.89 -5.74
CA GLY A 91 7.00 -0.56 -5.31
C GLY A 91 6.82 -0.35 -3.80
N VAL A 92 7.04 0.88 -3.37
CA VAL A 92 6.80 1.30 -1.99
C VAL A 92 5.61 2.24 -1.93
N TYR A 93 4.65 1.92 -1.08
CA TYR A 93 3.38 2.60 -0.90
C TYR A 93 3.15 2.93 0.58
N SER A 94 2.00 3.52 0.89
CA SER A 94 1.49 3.64 2.26
C SER A 94 0.05 3.16 2.32
N ILE A 95 -0.36 2.62 3.46
CA ILE A 95 -1.78 2.45 3.76
C ILE A 95 -2.44 3.83 3.72
N LEU A 96 -3.46 3.98 2.89
CA LEU A 96 -4.17 5.25 2.70
C LEU A 96 -5.16 5.51 3.85
N TYR A 97 -5.92 4.49 4.20
CA TYR A 97 -6.88 4.45 5.32
C TYR A 97 -7.22 3.00 5.66
N THR A 98 -7.99 2.79 6.71
CA THR A 98 -8.55 1.49 7.07
C THR A 98 -10.06 1.61 7.21
N GLU A 99 -10.83 0.65 6.67
CA GLU A 99 -12.29 0.66 6.69
C GLU A 99 -12.83 -0.72 6.99
N ARG A 100 -13.85 -0.79 7.87
CA ARG A 100 -14.60 -2.03 8.15
C ARG A 100 -15.85 -2.10 7.27
N ASP A 101 -16.26 -3.33 6.99
CA ASP A 101 -17.53 -3.62 6.30
C ASP A 101 -17.68 -2.84 4.98
N SER A 102 -16.59 -2.85 4.18
CA SER A 102 -16.53 -2.18 2.88
C SER A 102 -17.06 -3.08 1.76
N THR A 103 -17.39 -2.48 0.62
CA THR A 103 -17.78 -3.21 -0.60
C THR A 103 -16.82 -2.84 -1.72
N LEU A 104 -16.00 -3.80 -2.13
CA LEU A 104 -15.11 -3.65 -3.28
C LEU A 104 -15.92 -3.68 -4.56
N LYS A 105 -15.69 -2.71 -5.46
CA LYS A 105 -16.39 -2.60 -6.73
C LYS A 105 -15.40 -2.67 -7.87
N GLY A 106 -15.73 -3.47 -8.87
CA GLY A 106 -15.00 -3.53 -10.12
C GLY A 106 -15.27 -2.31 -11.01
N GLU A 107 -14.64 -2.29 -12.18
CA GLU A 107 -14.85 -1.23 -13.17
C GLU A 107 -16.34 -1.08 -13.52
N THR A 108 -16.76 0.16 -13.67
CA THR A 108 -18.14 0.47 -14.06
C THR A 108 -18.31 0.28 -15.56
N ASP A 109 -19.22 -0.58 -15.97
CA ASP A 109 -19.62 -0.74 -17.36
C ASP A 109 -20.27 0.57 -17.88
N PRO A 110 -19.69 1.24 -18.89
CA PRO A 110 -20.20 2.48 -19.41
C PRO A 110 -21.61 2.39 -20.00
N ALA A 111 -22.02 1.21 -20.46
CA ALA A 111 -23.32 1.00 -21.08
C ALA A 111 -24.46 0.83 -20.05
N THR A 112 -24.15 0.23 -18.90
CA THR A 112 -25.14 -0.08 -17.87
C THR A 112 -25.03 0.78 -16.62
N GLY A 113 -23.88 1.44 -16.42
CA GLY A 113 -23.57 2.20 -15.20
C GLY A 113 -23.38 1.32 -13.96
N LYS A 114 -23.24 0.00 -14.13
CA LYS A 114 -23.06 -0.95 -13.02
C LYS A 114 -21.62 -1.42 -12.92
N PRO A 115 -21.11 -1.68 -11.72
CA PRO A 115 -19.81 -2.28 -11.56
C PRO A 115 -19.80 -3.73 -12.05
N SER A 116 -18.65 -4.20 -12.56
CA SER A 116 -18.46 -5.57 -13.05
C SER A 116 -18.58 -6.62 -11.94
N TYR A 117 -18.30 -6.21 -10.71
CA TYR A 117 -18.57 -6.99 -9.48
C TYR A 117 -18.78 -6.06 -8.28
N GLU A 118 -19.44 -6.59 -7.25
CA GLU A 118 -19.55 -6.01 -5.92
C GLU A 118 -19.26 -7.11 -4.91
N THR A 119 -18.21 -6.93 -4.11
CA THR A 119 -17.75 -7.95 -3.15
C THR A 119 -17.63 -7.33 -1.76
N PRO A 120 -18.46 -7.74 -0.79
CA PRO A 120 -18.32 -7.28 0.59
C PRO A 120 -17.07 -7.88 1.22
N VAL A 121 -16.35 -7.08 2.00
CA VAL A 121 -15.18 -7.46 2.79
C VAL A 121 -15.30 -6.87 4.20
N ALA A 122 -14.85 -7.59 5.20
CA ALA A 122 -14.91 -7.13 6.59
C ALA A 122 -13.82 -6.10 6.89
N PHE A 123 -12.66 -6.21 6.21
CA PHE A 123 -11.49 -5.37 6.43
C PHE A 123 -10.94 -4.88 5.11
N TRP A 124 -10.86 -3.56 4.93
CA TRP A 124 -10.31 -2.94 3.75
C TRP A 124 -9.16 -2.00 4.13
N MET A 125 -7.99 -2.19 3.54
CA MET A 125 -6.76 -1.47 3.83
C MET A 125 -6.06 -1.11 2.51
N PRO A 126 -6.54 -0.06 1.78
CA PRO A 126 -5.97 0.33 0.49
C PRO A 126 -4.60 0.97 0.62
N PHE A 127 -3.74 0.69 -0.36
CA PHE A 127 -2.42 1.31 -0.51
C PHE A 127 -2.24 2.06 -1.84
N THR A 128 -3.23 2.01 -2.75
CA THR A 128 -3.28 2.86 -3.94
C THR A 128 -4.67 3.45 -4.13
N TRP A 129 -4.73 4.64 -4.72
CA TRP A 129 -6.00 5.27 -5.11
C TRP A 129 -6.67 4.57 -6.32
N GLN A 130 -5.96 3.68 -7.02
CA GLN A 130 -6.51 2.83 -8.08
C GLN A 130 -7.27 1.62 -7.53
N GLY A 131 -7.31 1.44 -6.21
CA GLY A 131 -8.11 0.40 -5.58
C GLY A 131 -7.36 -0.89 -5.25
N HIS A 132 -6.01 -0.86 -5.19
CA HIS A 132 -5.23 -1.97 -4.65
C HIS A 132 -5.12 -1.84 -3.12
N GLY A 133 -5.30 -2.95 -2.42
CA GLY A 133 -5.27 -2.98 -0.96
C GLY A 133 -5.24 -4.40 -0.42
N PHE A 134 -5.11 -4.50 0.90
CA PHE A 134 -5.27 -5.74 1.64
C PHE A 134 -6.73 -5.91 2.07
N HIS A 135 -7.25 -7.12 2.00
CA HIS A 135 -8.59 -7.44 2.49
C HIS A 135 -8.75 -8.94 2.76
N ASP A 136 -9.73 -9.32 3.57
CA ASP A 136 -10.16 -10.70 3.73
C ASP A 136 -10.79 -11.24 2.44
N ALA A 137 -10.52 -12.51 2.15
CA ALA A 137 -11.03 -13.18 0.96
C ALA A 137 -11.59 -14.57 1.30
N THR A 138 -12.77 -14.58 1.91
CA THR A 138 -13.43 -15.80 2.39
C THR A 138 -13.85 -16.77 1.28
N TRP A 139 -13.82 -16.33 0.02
CA TRP A 139 -14.06 -17.14 -1.18
C TRP A 139 -12.81 -17.92 -1.64
N GLN A 140 -11.63 -17.57 -1.15
CA GLN A 140 -10.41 -18.32 -1.44
C GLN A 140 -10.37 -19.60 -0.61
N SER A 141 -10.10 -20.74 -1.26
CA SER A 141 -10.00 -22.04 -0.59
C SER A 141 -8.62 -22.31 0.02
N SER A 142 -7.60 -21.56 -0.43
CA SER A 142 -6.22 -21.64 0.06
C SER A 142 -5.48 -20.34 -0.27
N PHE A 143 -4.37 -20.14 0.42
CA PHE A 143 -3.47 -19.00 0.22
C PHE A 143 -2.04 -19.51 0.01
N GLY A 144 -1.19 -18.68 -0.58
CA GLY A 144 0.19 -19.03 -0.86
C GLY A 144 0.40 -19.85 -2.13
N GLY A 145 1.67 -20.17 -2.42
CA GLY A 145 2.10 -20.99 -3.55
C GLY A 145 1.63 -20.44 -4.90
N ASP A 146 1.27 -21.35 -5.81
CA ASP A 146 0.88 -21.01 -7.20
C ASP A 146 -0.59 -20.58 -7.34
N ARG A 147 -1.31 -20.36 -6.22
CA ARG A 147 -2.74 -20.04 -6.23
C ARG A 147 -3.05 -18.80 -7.07
N TYR A 148 -2.20 -17.76 -6.99
CA TYR A 148 -2.37 -16.51 -7.74
C TYR A 148 -2.31 -16.66 -9.24
N LEU A 149 -1.64 -17.71 -9.78
CA LEU A 149 -1.53 -17.95 -11.21
C LEU A 149 -2.86 -18.39 -11.88
N THR A 150 -3.81 -18.88 -11.10
CA THR A 150 -5.11 -19.37 -11.59
C THR A 150 -6.32 -18.72 -10.93
N ASN A 151 -6.18 -18.27 -9.70
CA ASN A 151 -7.25 -17.67 -8.89
C ASN A 151 -6.79 -16.36 -8.21
N GLY A 152 -5.88 -15.63 -8.87
CA GLY A 152 -5.40 -14.34 -8.42
C GLY A 152 -6.51 -13.30 -8.37
N SER A 153 -6.24 -12.22 -7.67
CA SER A 153 -7.13 -11.06 -7.53
C SER A 153 -7.07 -10.14 -8.75
N HIS A 154 -7.72 -8.99 -8.66
CA HIS A 154 -7.59 -7.87 -9.60
C HIS A 154 -6.47 -6.88 -9.20
N GLY A 155 -5.43 -7.38 -8.51
CA GLY A 155 -4.29 -6.59 -8.03
C GLY A 155 -4.27 -6.37 -6.52
N CYS A 156 -5.33 -6.71 -5.81
CA CYS A 156 -5.36 -6.69 -4.34
C CYS A 156 -4.53 -7.85 -3.73
N VAL A 157 -4.19 -7.71 -2.48
CA VAL A 157 -3.57 -8.76 -1.66
C VAL A 157 -4.66 -9.40 -0.81
N ASN A 158 -5.13 -10.56 -1.25
CA ASN A 158 -6.15 -11.35 -0.58
C ASN A 158 -5.56 -12.09 0.63
N MET A 159 -6.22 -12.02 1.77
CA MET A 159 -5.77 -12.61 3.03
C MET A 159 -6.81 -13.57 3.63
N PRO A 160 -6.38 -14.57 4.44
CA PRO A 160 -7.28 -15.26 5.35
C PRO A 160 -8.00 -14.25 6.26
N TYR A 161 -9.26 -14.53 6.61
CA TYR A 161 -10.09 -13.61 7.40
C TYR A 161 -9.43 -13.22 8.74
N ASP A 162 -8.95 -14.20 9.49
CA ASP A 162 -8.29 -14.00 10.79
C ASP A 162 -6.99 -13.18 10.67
N LYS A 163 -6.26 -13.36 9.57
CA LYS A 163 -5.04 -12.61 9.28
C LYS A 163 -5.32 -11.17 8.87
N ALA A 164 -6.37 -10.96 8.06
CA ALA A 164 -6.83 -9.61 7.70
C ALA A 164 -7.32 -8.84 8.93
N GLU A 165 -8.08 -9.51 9.84
CA GLU A 165 -8.50 -8.93 11.11
C GLU A 165 -7.29 -8.54 11.98
N GLN A 166 -6.31 -9.44 12.10
CA GLN A 166 -5.08 -9.18 12.87
C GLN A 166 -4.32 -7.98 12.30
N LEU A 167 -4.06 -7.96 10.99
CA LEU A 167 -3.35 -6.85 10.33
C LEU A 167 -4.09 -5.53 10.52
N PHE A 168 -5.41 -5.53 10.31
CA PHE A 168 -6.27 -4.35 10.48
C PHE A 168 -6.17 -3.75 11.89
N GLY A 169 -6.04 -4.58 12.91
CA GLY A 169 -5.87 -4.14 14.31
C GLY A 169 -4.48 -3.59 14.64
N MET A 170 -3.49 -3.81 13.77
CA MET A 170 -2.08 -3.46 14.03
C MET A 170 -1.58 -2.26 13.23
N ILE A 171 -2.26 -1.88 12.14
CA ILE A 171 -1.81 -0.84 11.21
C ILE A 171 -2.72 0.38 11.20
N SER A 172 -2.23 1.46 10.61
CA SER A 172 -2.98 2.70 10.41
C SER A 172 -2.59 3.36 9.09
N ALA A 173 -3.31 4.41 8.71
CA ALA A 173 -2.92 5.26 7.59
C ALA A 173 -1.47 5.74 7.76
N GLY A 174 -0.72 5.72 6.65
CA GLY A 174 0.70 6.04 6.62
C GLY A 174 1.65 4.87 6.87
N THR A 175 1.17 3.69 7.33
CA THR A 175 2.02 2.49 7.44
C THR A 175 2.62 2.15 6.08
N PRO A 176 3.96 2.08 5.95
CA PRO A 176 4.61 1.77 4.67
C PRO A 176 4.30 0.35 4.20
N VAL A 177 4.21 0.18 2.88
CA VAL A 177 3.94 -1.10 2.21
C VAL A 177 4.98 -1.30 1.12
N VAL A 178 5.80 -2.32 1.25
CA VAL A 178 6.87 -2.70 0.32
C VAL A 178 6.44 -3.94 -0.44
N ILE A 179 6.31 -3.84 -1.76
CA ILE A 179 5.87 -4.94 -2.62
C ILE A 179 6.93 -5.24 -3.66
N HIS A 180 7.38 -6.48 -3.73
CA HIS A 180 8.42 -6.95 -4.65
C HIS A 180 8.18 -8.38 -5.14
N ASN A 181 9.01 -8.81 -6.11
CA ASN A 181 9.10 -10.18 -6.61
C ASN A 181 10.26 -10.91 -5.96
#